data_120a22e96655f2901d0421bf3a0c0a44
#
_entry.id   120a22e96655f2901d0421bf3a0c0a44
#
_cell.length_a   1.000
_cell.length_b   1.000
_cell.length_c   1.000
_cell.angle_alpha   90.00
_cell.angle_beta   90.00
_cell.angle_gamma   90.00
#
_symmetry.space_group_name_H-M   'P 1'
#
loop_
_entity.id
_entity.type
_entity.pdbx_description
1 polymer ?
#
loop_
_entity_poly.entity_id
_entity_poly.type
_entity_poly.pdbx_seq_one_letter_code
_entity_poly.pdbx_strand_id
1 'polypeptide(L)'
;MAKYRDFDDDYEYEDDKYIYEEEKTPGHRNVNDYSVEEKNDQKSVRPHKKKKRKRWVMILIFAIEIILLLVLIIVWYVVGKLEMIERPAIDRDAIVINRELDDDTIEVLEGYTNILLLGSDARDNTVEGLNKLGENHTDSIIIASINNKTKEVRLVSVYRDTVLKFMDTANTQEVKYNKATDAMFYYGVESAISMINTNLDLDIKDYVMVNWNALIDIVDAVGGIDIEIDENELHWINEYLRDTGKNTGRSYTNVENTGMVHLDGIQATAYCRIRYGGGSDFRRTERQRTVINLVVEKAKNMDITKLNSAINSVFGNISTSLDVGTILN
;
A
#
# COMPACT_ATOMS: atom_id res chain seq x y z
N MET A 1 -33.31 -13.18 38.96
CA MET A 1 -33.80 -11.98 39.68
C MET A 1 -32.87 -10.83 39.31
N ALA A 2 -33.23 -10.01 38.38
CA ALA A 2 -32.66 -8.66 38.21
C ALA A 2 -33.61 -7.88 37.27
N LYS A 3 -34.01 -6.71 37.74
CA LYS A 3 -35.11 -5.87 37.29
C LYS A 3 -34.88 -5.21 35.93
N TYR A 4 -35.93 -5.26 35.10
CA TYR A 4 -36.19 -4.33 34.00
C TYR A 4 -36.44 -2.92 34.57
N ARG A 5 -35.95 -1.91 33.89
CA ARG A 5 -36.33 -0.52 34.00
C ARG A 5 -36.77 -0.03 32.66
N ASP A 6 -38.07 0.29 32.60
CA ASP A 6 -38.71 1.01 31.52
C ASP A 6 -38.20 2.46 31.52
N PHE A 7 -38.00 2.99 30.33
CA PHE A 7 -37.85 4.42 30.07
C PHE A 7 -39.04 4.83 29.21
N ASP A 8 -39.93 5.61 29.84
CA ASP A 8 -41.06 6.24 29.20
C ASP A 8 -40.61 7.42 28.32
N ASP A 9 -41.21 7.49 27.15
CA ASP A 9 -41.10 8.60 26.20
C ASP A 9 -42.03 9.74 26.66
N ASP A 10 -41.46 10.92 26.88
CA ASP A 10 -42.22 12.17 26.96
C ASP A 10 -41.84 13.06 25.77
N TYR A 11 -42.69 13.07 24.75
CA TYR A 11 -42.73 14.12 23.74
C TYR A 11 -43.87 15.09 24.09
N GLU A 12 -43.51 16.28 24.58
CA GLU A 12 -44.38 17.43 24.69
C GLU A 12 -44.58 18.10 23.33
N TYR A 13 -45.88 18.15 22.90
CA TYR A 13 -46.35 18.97 21.79
C TYR A 13 -46.74 20.35 22.33
N GLU A 14 -46.07 21.38 21.89
CA GLU A 14 -46.53 22.78 22.07
C GLU A 14 -47.60 23.10 21.00
N ASP A 15 -48.83 23.28 21.48
CA ASP A 15 -49.97 23.81 20.71
C ASP A 15 -49.86 25.34 20.63
N ASP A 16 -49.63 25.86 19.44
CA ASP A 16 -49.75 27.29 19.14
C ASP A 16 -51.25 27.68 19.08
N LYS A 17 -51.73 28.33 20.17
CA LYS A 17 -53.05 28.94 20.29
C LYS A 17 -53.11 30.21 19.45
N TYR A 18 -53.96 30.19 18.40
CA TYR A 18 -54.41 31.39 17.73
C TYR A 18 -55.50 32.06 18.56
N ILE A 19 -55.21 33.29 19.03
CA ILE A 19 -56.17 34.17 19.70
C ILE A 19 -56.85 35.01 18.61
N TYR A 20 -58.19 34.82 18.49
CA TYR A 20 -59.06 35.73 17.74
C TYR A 20 -59.59 36.77 18.72
N GLU A 21 -59.26 38.03 18.51
CA GLU A 21 -59.93 39.18 19.13
C GLU A 21 -61.09 39.60 18.28
N GLU A 22 -62.32 39.49 18.86
CA GLU A 22 -63.54 40.11 18.37
C GLU A 22 -63.58 41.56 18.79
N GLU A 23 -63.58 42.48 17.82
CA GLU A 23 -63.94 43.87 18.07
C GLU A 23 -65.36 44.14 17.69
N LYS A 24 -66.11 44.64 18.69
CA LYS A 24 -67.51 45.01 18.68
C LYS A 24 -67.79 46.28 17.90
N THR A 25 -68.75 46.25 17.05
CA THR A 25 -69.40 47.45 16.49
C THR A 25 -70.32 48.15 17.52
N PRO A 26 -70.41 49.49 17.43
CA PRO A 26 -71.79 50.05 17.30
C PRO A 26 -71.94 51.31 16.44
N GLY A 27 -73.04 51.39 15.76
CA GLY A 27 -73.93 52.58 15.68
C GLY A 27 -73.86 53.45 14.46
N HIS A 28 -74.94 53.35 13.73
CA HIS A 28 -75.57 54.26 12.77
C HIS A 28 -75.16 55.74 12.82
N ARG A 29 -74.94 56.35 11.64
CA ARG A 29 -75.70 57.52 11.17
C ARG A 29 -75.52 57.75 9.67
N ASN A 30 -76.63 58.09 9.08
CA ASN A 30 -76.90 58.45 7.70
C ASN A 30 -76.16 59.72 7.19
N VAL A 31 -76.15 59.79 5.89
CA VAL A 31 -76.48 60.88 4.97
C VAL A 31 -75.36 61.41 4.10
N ASN A 32 -75.61 61.11 2.85
CA ASN A 32 -75.42 61.93 1.62
C ASN A 32 -74.03 62.40 1.18
N ASP A 33 -73.76 61.92 0.01
CA ASP A 33 -73.44 62.68 -1.24
C ASP A 33 -72.05 63.17 -1.43
N TYR A 34 -71.54 62.81 -2.51
CA TYR A 34 -70.75 63.42 -3.59
C TYR A 34 -69.66 62.48 -4.20
N SER A 35 -69.98 62.19 -5.42
CA SER A 35 -69.16 61.96 -6.59
C SER A 35 -67.65 61.71 -6.49
N VAL A 36 -67.27 60.63 -7.11
CA VAL A 36 -66.24 60.41 -8.13
C VAL A 36 -64.83 60.81 -7.80
N GLU A 37 -63.96 59.84 -7.66
CA GLU A 37 -62.75 59.65 -8.45
C GLU A 37 -62.21 58.24 -8.20
N GLU A 38 -62.33 57.35 -9.18
CA GLU A 38 -61.62 56.08 -9.26
C GLU A 38 -60.12 56.34 -9.40
N LYS A 39 -59.36 56.22 -8.32
CA LYS A 39 -57.92 55.99 -8.41
C LYS A 39 -57.67 54.49 -8.35
N ASN A 40 -57.38 53.97 -9.52
CA ASN A 40 -56.87 52.63 -9.76
C ASN A 40 -55.49 52.48 -9.09
N ASP A 41 -55.45 52.11 -7.81
CA ASP A 41 -54.22 51.67 -7.15
C ASP A 41 -53.98 50.17 -7.48
N GLN A 42 -53.41 49.92 -8.65
CA GLN A 42 -52.81 48.63 -8.94
C GLN A 42 -51.60 48.42 -8.00
N LYS A 43 -51.85 47.81 -6.85
CA LYS A 43 -50.76 47.24 -6.05
C LYS A 43 -50.09 46.10 -6.85
N SER A 44 -48.98 46.40 -7.51
CA SER A 44 -48.14 45.41 -8.13
C SER A 44 -47.63 44.42 -7.09
N VAL A 45 -48.22 43.22 -7.10
CA VAL A 45 -47.74 42.08 -6.32
C VAL A 45 -46.38 41.65 -6.91
N ARG A 46 -45.31 42.04 -6.27
CA ARG A 46 -43.98 41.58 -6.65
C ARG A 46 -43.88 40.07 -6.43
N PRO A 47 -43.53 39.26 -7.44
CA PRO A 47 -43.43 37.80 -7.26
C PRO A 47 -42.31 37.44 -6.34
N HIS A 48 -42.61 36.65 -5.31
CA HIS A 48 -41.61 36.11 -4.36
C HIS A 48 -40.59 35.21 -5.08
N LYS A 49 -39.36 35.71 -5.27
CA LYS A 49 -38.20 35.01 -5.84
C LYS A 49 -37.56 33.96 -4.90
N LYS A 50 -38.29 33.35 -3.96
CA LYS A 50 -37.72 32.50 -2.91
C LYS A 50 -37.57 30.99 -3.26
N LYS A 51 -38.11 30.50 -4.38
CA LYS A 51 -38.10 29.05 -4.69
C LYS A 51 -36.84 28.54 -5.44
N LYS A 52 -36.13 29.38 -6.18
CA LYS A 52 -34.94 28.95 -6.95
C LYS A 52 -33.72 28.64 -6.08
N ARG A 53 -33.49 29.40 -5.01
CA ARG A 53 -32.32 29.25 -4.14
C ARG A 53 -32.31 27.93 -3.34
N LYS A 54 -33.47 27.44 -2.90
CA LYS A 54 -33.60 26.15 -2.22
C LYS A 54 -33.31 24.96 -3.14
N ARG A 55 -33.67 25.01 -4.41
CA ARG A 55 -33.39 23.94 -5.37
C ARG A 55 -31.90 23.79 -5.66
N TRP A 56 -31.18 24.89 -5.83
CA TRP A 56 -29.73 24.88 -6.03
C TRP A 56 -28.97 24.33 -4.83
N VAL A 57 -29.39 24.70 -3.62
CA VAL A 57 -28.77 24.15 -2.38
C VAL A 57 -29.02 22.65 -2.27
N MET A 58 -30.21 22.14 -2.58
CA MET A 58 -30.48 20.71 -2.59
C MET A 58 -29.67 19.96 -3.64
N ILE A 59 -29.51 20.51 -4.84
CA ILE A 59 -28.67 19.92 -5.89
C ILE A 59 -27.22 19.86 -5.43
N LEU A 60 -26.73 20.89 -4.75
CA LEU A 60 -25.35 20.95 -4.23
C LEU A 60 -25.13 19.95 -3.11
N ILE A 61 -26.10 19.78 -2.19
CA ILE A 61 -26.06 18.75 -1.14
C ILE A 61 -26.05 17.36 -1.78
N PHE A 62 -26.93 17.09 -2.75
CA PHE A 62 -26.98 15.81 -3.46
C PHE A 62 -25.68 15.50 -4.22
N ALA A 63 -25.05 16.52 -4.82
CA ALA A 63 -23.75 16.37 -5.48
C ALA A 63 -22.65 16.03 -4.48
N ILE A 64 -22.65 16.66 -3.29
CA ILE A 64 -21.70 16.35 -2.21
C ILE A 64 -21.92 14.92 -1.69
N GLU A 65 -23.18 14.50 -1.49
CA GLU A 65 -23.49 13.13 -1.08
C GLU A 65 -23.01 12.09 -2.10
N ILE A 66 -23.18 12.34 -3.40
CA ILE A 66 -22.70 11.47 -4.48
C ILE A 66 -21.17 11.40 -4.46
N ILE A 67 -20.48 12.54 -4.31
CA ILE A 67 -19.02 12.58 -4.22
C ILE A 67 -18.55 11.80 -2.99
N LEU A 68 -19.19 11.96 -1.85
CA LEU A 68 -18.85 11.27 -0.62
C LEU A 68 -19.06 9.76 -0.74
N LEU A 69 -20.14 9.34 -1.40
CA LEU A 69 -20.42 7.93 -1.69
C LEU A 69 -19.39 7.34 -2.66
N LEU A 70 -18.98 8.08 -3.69
CA LEU A 70 -17.91 7.66 -4.59
C LEU A 70 -16.56 7.51 -3.86
N VAL A 71 -16.24 8.44 -2.97
CA VAL A 71 -15.03 8.36 -2.13
C VAL A 71 -15.09 7.12 -1.24
N LEU A 72 -16.22 6.85 -0.59
CA LEU A 72 -16.41 5.64 0.24
C LEU A 72 -16.27 4.34 -0.57
N ILE A 73 -16.82 4.31 -1.78
CA ILE A 73 -16.67 3.15 -2.69
C ILE A 73 -15.20 2.96 -3.06
N ILE A 74 -14.48 4.04 -3.38
CA ILE A 74 -13.04 3.97 -3.70
C ILE A 74 -12.25 3.47 -2.49
N VAL A 75 -12.50 4.02 -1.29
CA VAL A 75 -11.85 3.58 -0.06
C VAL A 75 -12.15 2.10 0.22
N TRP A 76 -13.41 1.70 0.14
CA TRP A 76 -13.80 0.30 0.33
C TRP A 76 -13.13 -0.63 -0.69
N TYR A 77 -13.06 -0.22 -1.96
CA TYR A 77 -12.40 -0.97 -3.01
C TYR A 77 -10.88 -1.11 -2.74
N VAL A 78 -10.20 -0.01 -2.37
CA VAL A 78 -8.76 -0.02 -2.05
C VAL A 78 -8.48 -0.89 -0.82
N VAL A 79 -9.27 -0.74 0.26
CA VAL A 79 -9.12 -1.55 1.48
C VAL A 79 -9.35 -3.03 1.17
N GLY A 80 -10.42 -3.38 0.43
CA GLY A 80 -10.68 -4.77 0.04
C GLY A 80 -9.57 -5.38 -0.81
N LYS A 81 -8.86 -4.57 -1.61
CA LYS A 81 -7.69 -5.03 -2.37
C LYS A 81 -6.47 -5.28 -1.49
N LEU A 82 -6.24 -4.41 -0.52
CA LEU A 82 -5.13 -4.57 0.42
C LEU A 82 -5.35 -5.73 1.41
N GLU A 83 -6.60 -6.12 1.67
CA GLU A 83 -6.95 -7.32 2.45
C GLU A 83 -6.68 -8.64 1.70
N MET A 84 -6.51 -8.60 0.36
CA MET A 84 -6.14 -9.78 -0.43
C MET A 84 -4.66 -10.19 -0.27
N ILE A 85 -3.82 -9.32 0.32
CA ILE A 85 -2.44 -9.67 0.68
C ILE A 85 -2.50 -10.59 1.89
N GLU A 86 -2.09 -11.84 1.72
CA GLU A 86 -1.92 -12.74 2.84
C GLU A 86 -0.79 -12.23 3.74
N ARG A 87 -1.11 -11.95 4.99
CA ARG A 87 -0.16 -11.46 6.00
C ARG A 87 0.07 -12.54 7.02
N PRO A 88 1.20 -13.26 6.96
CA PRO A 88 1.56 -14.15 8.04
C PRO A 88 1.63 -13.35 9.34
N ALA A 89 1.16 -13.97 10.41
CA ALA A 89 1.34 -13.39 11.73
C ALA A 89 2.84 -13.32 12.01
N ILE A 90 3.37 -12.11 12.14
CA ILE A 90 4.73 -11.85 12.60
C ILE A 90 4.69 -11.52 14.09
N ASP A 91 5.52 -12.22 14.86
CA ASP A 91 5.71 -11.87 16.27
C ASP A 91 6.73 -10.73 16.38
N ARG A 92 6.22 -9.47 16.40
CA ARG A 92 7.07 -8.29 16.52
C ARG A 92 7.82 -8.22 17.83
N ASP A 93 7.32 -8.88 18.88
CA ASP A 93 7.99 -8.94 20.19
C ASP A 93 9.18 -9.90 20.18
N ALA A 94 9.19 -10.86 19.23
CA ALA A 94 10.32 -11.74 18.99
C ALA A 94 11.45 -11.08 18.18
N ILE A 95 11.20 -9.94 17.53
CA ILE A 95 12.21 -9.21 16.78
C ILE A 95 13.18 -8.52 17.74
N VAL A 96 14.46 -8.88 17.63
CA VAL A 96 15.52 -8.30 18.45
C VAL A 96 16.09 -7.05 17.78
N ILE A 97 16.15 -5.96 18.53
CA ILE A 97 16.84 -4.72 18.19
C ILE A 97 18.03 -4.61 19.13
N ASN A 98 19.15 -4.05 18.68
CA ASN A 98 20.30 -3.84 19.54
C ASN A 98 19.92 -2.91 20.70
N ARG A 99 20.16 -3.35 21.94
CA ARG A 99 19.78 -2.61 23.16
C ARG A 99 20.75 -1.48 23.53
N GLU A 100 21.89 -1.44 22.87
CA GLU A 100 22.97 -0.49 23.14
C GLU A 100 23.01 0.65 22.09
N LEU A 101 21.88 0.89 21.39
CA LEU A 101 21.79 2.05 20.49
C LEU A 101 21.89 3.33 21.32
N ASP A 102 22.77 4.23 20.90
CA ASP A 102 22.87 5.56 21.49
C ASP A 102 21.67 6.45 21.05
N ASP A 103 21.44 7.52 21.81
CA ASP A 103 20.32 8.42 21.58
C ASP A 103 20.38 9.08 20.19
N ASP A 104 21.59 9.37 19.69
CA ASP A 104 21.80 9.98 18.36
C ASP A 104 21.37 9.01 17.24
N THR A 105 21.71 7.73 17.39
CA THR A 105 21.30 6.67 16.44
C THR A 105 19.80 6.50 16.46
N ILE A 106 19.14 6.49 17.62
CA ILE A 106 17.69 6.38 17.76
C ILE A 106 17.00 7.56 17.05
N GLU A 107 17.45 8.81 17.27
CA GLU A 107 16.90 10.00 16.62
C GLU A 107 17.02 9.92 15.09
N VAL A 108 18.16 9.43 14.60
CA VAL A 108 18.33 9.21 13.15
C VAL A 108 17.36 8.16 12.62
N LEU A 109 17.20 7.02 13.30
CA LEU A 109 16.31 5.95 12.87
C LEU A 109 14.84 6.39 12.81
N GLU A 110 14.36 7.21 13.75
CA GLU A 110 13.01 7.78 13.73
C GLU A 110 12.71 8.60 12.46
N GLY A 111 13.74 9.17 11.84
CA GLY A 111 13.65 9.89 10.56
C GLY A 111 13.45 9.00 9.34
N TYR A 112 13.53 7.68 9.49
CA TYR A 112 13.45 6.71 8.40
C TYR A 112 12.49 5.58 8.70
N THR A 113 11.88 5.05 7.64
CA THR A 113 11.16 3.76 7.68
C THR A 113 12.03 2.72 6.98
N ASN A 114 12.51 1.73 7.73
CA ASN A 114 13.36 0.67 7.23
C ASN A 114 12.55 -0.62 7.03
N ILE A 115 12.60 -1.19 5.82
CA ILE A 115 11.86 -2.41 5.44
C ILE A 115 12.85 -3.42 4.89
N LEU A 116 12.75 -4.68 5.32
CA LEU A 116 13.57 -5.77 4.80
C LEU A 116 12.91 -6.39 3.56
N LEU A 117 13.56 -6.28 2.41
CA LEU A 117 13.15 -6.92 1.18
C LEU A 117 13.90 -8.24 1.01
N LEU A 118 13.17 -9.35 0.90
CA LEU A 118 13.70 -10.69 0.79
C LEU A 118 13.29 -11.33 -0.55
N GLY A 119 14.27 -11.82 -1.29
CA GLY A 119 14.04 -12.62 -2.49
C GLY A 119 14.31 -14.10 -2.17
N SER A 120 13.26 -14.93 -2.20
CA SER A 120 13.31 -16.35 -1.90
C SER A 120 13.43 -17.21 -3.14
N ASP A 121 14.11 -18.33 -3.04
CA ASP A 121 14.17 -19.39 -4.05
C ASP A 121 13.00 -20.40 -3.94
N ALA A 122 11.98 -20.07 -3.15
CA ALA A 122 10.78 -20.87 -2.97
C ALA A 122 10.11 -21.18 -4.30
N ARG A 123 9.79 -22.46 -4.50
CA ARG A 123 9.05 -22.95 -5.68
C ARG A 123 7.54 -22.92 -5.48
N ASP A 124 7.10 -23.01 -4.24
CA ASP A 124 5.71 -22.84 -3.85
C ASP A 124 5.37 -21.35 -3.84
N ASN A 125 4.32 -20.97 -4.58
CA ASN A 125 3.89 -19.59 -4.74
C ASN A 125 2.94 -19.14 -3.64
N THR A 126 2.57 -20.03 -2.71
CA THR A 126 1.73 -19.67 -1.57
C THR A 126 2.54 -18.93 -0.51
N VAL A 127 1.88 -18.11 0.27
CA VAL A 127 2.52 -17.41 1.41
C VAL A 127 3.04 -18.43 2.43
N GLU A 128 2.32 -19.54 2.63
CA GLU A 128 2.78 -20.64 3.49
C GLU A 128 4.08 -21.26 2.93
N GLY A 129 4.13 -21.53 1.62
CA GLY A 129 5.32 -22.05 0.96
C GLY A 129 6.51 -21.09 1.03
N LEU A 130 6.29 -19.76 0.87
CA LEU A 130 7.33 -18.75 1.04
C LEU A 130 7.95 -18.75 2.44
N ASN A 131 7.15 -18.96 3.48
CA ASN A 131 7.57 -18.90 4.88
C ASN A 131 7.98 -20.26 5.46
N LYS A 132 8.02 -21.31 4.65
CA LYS A 132 8.30 -22.67 5.12
C LYS A 132 9.76 -22.84 5.55
N LEU A 133 9.95 -23.15 6.81
CA LEU A 133 11.28 -23.36 7.40
C LEU A 133 11.95 -24.61 6.82
N GLY A 134 13.27 -24.52 6.64
CA GLY A 134 14.09 -25.65 6.19
C GLY A 134 13.98 -25.98 4.70
N GLU A 135 13.25 -25.17 3.91
CA GLU A 135 13.08 -25.42 2.48
C GLU A 135 13.58 -24.28 1.58
N ASN A 136 13.51 -23.02 2.04
CA ASN A 136 13.74 -21.86 1.19
C ASN A 136 14.89 -20.99 1.72
N HIS A 137 15.81 -20.64 0.83
CA HIS A 137 16.86 -19.67 1.14
C HIS A 137 16.50 -18.28 0.61
N THR A 138 16.99 -17.25 1.30
CA THR A 138 16.90 -15.86 0.82
C THR A 138 18.13 -15.53 0.00
N ASP A 139 17.97 -15.58 -1.32
CA ASP A 139 19.03 -15.27 -2.30
C ASP A 139 19.30 -13.78 -2.46
N SER A 140 18.32 -12.96 -2.12
CA SER A 140 18.41 -11.50 -2.11
C SER A 140 17.98 -10.98 -0.74
N ILE A 141 18.81 -10.14 -0.15
CA ILE A 141 18.56 -9.48 1.14
C ILE A 141 18.86 -8.00 0.92
N ILE A 142 17.82 -7.16 0.91
CA ILE A 142 17.95 -5.73 0.63
C ILE A 142 17.21 -4.95 1.70
N ILE A 143 17.84 -3.94 2.26
CA ILE A 143 17.22 -2.98 3.16
C ILE A 143 16.74 -1.80 2.31
N ALA A 144 15.43 -1.52 2.34
CA ALA A 144 14.84 -0.32 1.78
C ALA A 144 14.69 0.69 2.91
N SER A 145 15.49 1.76 2.87
CA SER A 145 15.47 2.84 3.84
C SER A 145 14.78 4.06 3.23
N ILE A 146 13.62 4.43 3.75
CA ILE A 146 12.76 5.49 3.24
C ILE A 146 12.86 6.68 4.19
N ASN A 147 13.35 7.81 3.70
CA ASN A 147 13.34 9.05 4.47
C ASN A 147 11.90 9.54 4.63
N ASN A 148 11.41 9.62 5.87
CA ASN A 148 10.00 9.95 6.17
C ASN A 148 9.61 11.36 5.70
N LYS A 149 10.57 12.28 5.61
CA LYS A 149 10.36 13.67 5.23
C LYS A 149 10.51 13.92 3.73
N THR A 150 11.58 13.40 3.11
CA THR A 150 11.88 13.65 1.68
C THR A 150 11.29 12.59 0.77
N LYS A 151 10.87 11.44 1.31
CA LYS A 151 10.43 10.25 0.58
C LYS A 151 11.51 9.67 -0.34
N GLU A 152 12.76 10.05 -0.13
CA GLU A 152 13.91 9.42 -0.80
C GLU A 152 14.05 7.97 -0.32
N VAL A 153 14.24 7.05 -1.25
CA VAL A 153 14.44 5.62 -0.97
C VAL A 153 15.89 5.25 -1.26
N ARG A 154 16.56 4.62 -0.30
CA ARG A 154 17.89 4.04 -0.45
C ARG A 154 17.81 2.53 -0.33
N LEU A 155 18.46 1.83 -1.26
CA LEU A 155 18.53 0.37 -1.27
C LEU A 155 19.94 -0.08 -0.89
N VAL A 156 20.05 -0.85 0.18
CA VAL A 156 21.32 -1.41 0.66
C VAL A 156 21.24 -2.94 0.61
N SER A 157 22.11 -3.57 -0.18
CA SER A 157 22.16 -5.03 -0.27
C SER A 157 23.09 -5.63 0.78
N VAL A 158 22.62 -6.67 1.44
CA VAL A 158 23.44 -7.56 2.28
C VAL A 158 23.72 -8.81 1.47
N TYR A 159 25.01 -9.15 1.31
CA TYR A 159 25.38 -10.35 0.55
C TYR A 159 24.95 -11.60 1.31
N ARG A 160 24.27 -12.51 0.62
CA ARG A 160 23.70 -13.70 1.22
C ARG A 160 24.69 -14.60 1.95
N ASP A 161 25.97 -14.62 1.49
CA ASP A 161 27.04 -15.42 2.07
C ASP A 161 27.84 -14.68 3.16
N THR A 162 27.43 -13.43 3.51
CA THR A 162 28.02 -12.71 4.65
C THR A 162 27.75 -13.47 5.94
N VAL A 163 28.81 -13.72 6.70
CA VAL A 163 28.68 -14.34 8.01
C VAL A 163 28.31 -13.26 9.03
N LEU A 164 27.12 -13.38 9.58
CA LEU A 164 26.54 -12.47 10.55
C LEU A 164 26.20 -13.20 11.85
N LYS A 165 26.12 -12.42 12.93
CA LYS A 165 25.59 -12.88 14.21
C LYS A 165 24.06 -12.94 14.10
N PHE A 166 23.45 -14.05 14.45
CA PHE A 166 22.04 -14.15 14.62
C PHE A 166 21.67 -14.94 15.87
N MET A 167 20.49 -14.65 16.37
CA MET A 167 19.95 -15.25 17.57
C MET A 167 18.78 -16.15 17.18
N ASP A 168 18.73 -17.33 17.79
CA ASP A 168 17.55 -18.17 17.72
C ASP A 168 16.41 -17.46 18.47
N THR A 169 15.35 -17.08 17.75
CA THR A 169 14.20 -16.38 18.34
C THR A 169 13.43 -17.27 19.33
N ALA A 170 13.52 -18.59 19.18
CA ALA A 170 12.96 -19.55 20.14
C ALA A 170 13.84 -19.72 21.39
N ASN A 171 15.15 -19.40 21.27
CA ASN A 171 16.11 -19.52 22.37
C ASN A 171 17.14 -18.37 22.32
N THR A 172 16.69 -17.19 22.73
CA THR A 172 17.45 -15.90 22.64
C THR A 172 18.79 -15.87 23.38
N GLN A 173 19.19 -16.94 24.07
CA GLN A 173 20.46 -17.02 24.79
C GLN A 173 21.59 -17.62 23.94
N GLU A 174 21.28 -18.30 22.85
CA GLU A 174 22.30 -18.91 21.99
C GLU A 174 22.62 -17.99 20.80
N VAL A 175 23.84 -17.45 20.82
CA VAL A 175 24.39 -16.63 19.72
C VAL A 175 25.04 -17.56 18.71
N LYS A 176 24.59 -17.49 17.46
CA LYS A 176 25.16 -18.24 16.33
C LYS A 176 25.72 -17.30 15.31
N TYR A 177 26.71 -17.76 14.56
CA TYR A 177 27.27 -17.07 13.39
C TYR A 177 27.08 -17.98 12.18
N ASN A 178 26.39 -17.48 11.19
CA ASN A 178 26.20 -18.22 9.94
C ASN A 178 25.99 -17.24 8.78
N LYS A 179 25.79 -17.76 7.56
CA LYS A 179 25.48 -16.96 6.39
C LYS A 179 24.14 -16.23 6.55
N ALA A 180 24.06 -15.03 6.06
CA ALA A 180 22.84 -14.21 6.14
C ALA A 180 21.61 -14.93 5.54
N THR A 181 21.80 -15.69 4.45
CA THR A 181 20.75 -16.50 3.82
C THR A 181 20.14 -17.58 4.75
N ASP A 182 20.88 -18.02 5.75
CA ASP A 182 20.50 -19.14 6.61
C ASP A 182 19.56 -18.71 7.74
N ALA A 183 19.46 -17.42 8.05
CA ALA A 183 18.61 -16.94 9.12
C ALA A 183 17.13 -17.27 8.85
N MET A 184 16.65 -16.94 7.63
CA MET A 184 15.29 -17.28 7.21
C MET A 184 15.09 -18.80 7.14
N PHE A 185 16.06 -19.52 6.59
CA PHE A 185 15.98 -20.97 6.39
C PHE A 185 15.76 -21.73 7.70
N TYR A 186 16.55 -21.43 8.74
CA TYR A 186 16.50 -22.17 10.00
C TYR A 186 15.49 -21.63 11.01
N TYR A 187 15.25 -20.31 11.04
CA TYR A 187 14.59 -19.66 12.16
C TYR A 187 13.47 -18.67 11.76
N GLY A 188 13.22 -18.49 10.47
CA GLY A 188 12.12 -17.65 9.99
C GLY A 188 12.45 -16.19 9.86
N VAL A 189 11.43 -15.41 9.49
CA VAL A 189 11.56 -14.01 9.10
C VAL A 189 11.95 -13.12 10.28
N GLU A 190 11.44 -13.40 11.49
CA GLU A 190 11.79 -12.64 12.71
C GLU A 190 13.30 -12.74 13.00
N SER A 191 13.87 -13.91 12.78
CA SER A 191 15.32 -14.12 12.93
C SER A 191 16.11 -13.40 11.84
N ALA A 192 15.62 -13.40 10.60
CA ALA A 192 16.26 -12.66 9.51
C ALA A 192 16.26 -11.14 9.79
N ILE A 193 15.15 -10.58 10.27
CA ILE A 193 15.06 -9.17 10.67
C ILE A 193 15.99 -8.89 11.86
N SER A 194 15.93 -9.72 12.91
CA SER A 194 16.77 -9.56 14.11
C SER A 194 18.25 -9.61 13.78
N MET A 195 18.67 -10.51 12.87
CA MET A 195 20.03 -10.58 12.38
C MET A 195 20.49 -9.25 11.75
N ILE A 196 19.68 -8.66 10.87
CA ILE A 196 20.00 -7.38 10.25
C ILE A 196 20.06 -6.28 11.30
N ASN A 197 19.06 -6.18 12.19
CA ASN A 197 19.01 -5.16 13.24
C ASN A 197 20.26 -5.22 14.15
N THR A 198 20.62 -6.42 14.61
CA THR A 198 21.71 -6.58 15.59
C THR A 198 23.11 -6.42 15.00
N ASN A 199 23.28 -6.57 13.68
CA ASN A 199 24.58 -6.41 13.03
C ASN A 199 24.78 -5.03 12.39
N LEU A 200 23.69 -4.29 12.13
CA LEU A 200 23.74 -3.01 11.42
C LEU A 200 23.12 -1.85 12.22
N ASP A 201 22.80 -2.07 13.49
CA ASP A 201 22.20 -1.09 14.40
C ASP A 201 20.92 -0.44 13.81
N LEU A 202 20.02 -1.30 13.28
CA LEU A 202 18.75 -0.89 12.71
C LEU A 202 17.56 -1.29 13.60
N ASP A 203 16.39 -0.75 13.28
CA ASP A 203 15.12 -0.98 13.97
C ASP A 203 14.03 -1.54 13.07
N ILE A 204 14.40 -2.30 12.05
CA ILE A 204 13.47 -2.93 11.10
C ILE A 204 12.43 -3.77 11.85
N LYS A 205 11.15 -3.58 11.49
CA LYS A 205 10.01 -4.33 12.05
C LYS A 205 9.18 -5.02 10.99
N ASP A 206 9.34 -4.60 9.74
CA ASP A 206 8.52 -5.03 8.64
C ASP A 206 9.35 -5.58 7.48
N TYR A 207 8.74 -6.49 6.73
CA TYR A 207 9.38 -7.13 5.58
C TYR A 207 8.44 -7.25 4.39
N VAL A 208 9.03 -7.43 3.22
CA VAL A 208 8.38 -7.89 2.00
C VAL A 208 9.21 -9.03 1.42
N MET A 209 8.61 -10.18 1.19
CA MET A 209 9.26 -11.34 0.60
C MET A 209 8.55 -11.75 -0.69
N VAL A 210 9.36 -11.98 -1.73
CA VAL A 210 8.93 -12.39 -3.06
C VAL A 210 9.72 -13.61 -3.53
N ASN A 211 9.11 -14.45 -4.37
CA ASN A 211 9.81 -15.48 -5.11
C ASN A 211 10.01 -15.09 -6.58
N TRP A 212 10.55 -16.00 -7.38
CA TRP A 212 10.79 -15.74 -8.80
C TRP A 212 9.49 -15.49 -9.59
N ASN A 213 8.40 -16.23 -9.27
CA ASN A 213 7.12 -16.02 -9.95
C ASN A 213 6.53 -14.64 -9.65
N ALA A 214 6.61 -14.20 -8.39
CA ALA A 214 6.20 -12.86 -8.00
C ALA A 214 7.02 -11.78 -8.74
N LEU A 215 8.35 -11.96 -8.84
CA LEU A 215 9.19 -11.01 -9.57
C LEU A 215 8.84 -10.95 -11.06
N ILE A 216 8.58 -12.11 -11.70
CA ILE A 216 8.10 -12.18 -13.09
C ILE A 216 6.81 -11.37 -13.23
N ASP A 217 5.82 -11.64 -12.37
CA ASP A 217 4.52 -10.98 -12.43
C ASP A 217 4.62 -9.47 -12.18
N ILE A 218 5.50 -9.03 -11.26
CA ILE A 218 5.76 -7.60 -10.99
C ILE A 218 6.30 -6.90 -12.24
N VAL A 219 7.32 -7.48 -12.87
CA VAL A 219 7.94 -6.89 -14.06
C VAL A 219 6.98 -6.87 -15.25
N ASP A 220 6.25 -7.96 -15.49
CA ASP A 220 5.25 -8.04 -16.55
C ASP A 220 4.12 -7.04 -16.33
N ALA A 221 3.70 -6.86 -15.09
CA ALA A 221 2.62 -5.96 -14.71
C ALA A 221 2.95 -4.47 -14.99
N VAL A 222 4.23 -4.08 -14.89
CA VAL A 222 4.68 -2.74 -15.29
C VAL A 222 5.00 -2.64 -16.78
N GLY A 223 4.79 -3.73 -17.54
CA GLY A 223 5.02 -3.79 -18.98
C GLY A 223 6.47 -4.02 -19.37
N GLY A 224 7.23 -4.76 -18.57
CA GLY A 224 8.67 -5.03 -18.76
C GLY A 224 9.57 -3.86 -18.40
N ILE A 225 10.88 -4.05 -18.53
CA ILE A 225 11.90 -3.02 -18.21
C ILE A 225 12.90 -2.90 -19.36
N ASP A 226 13.45 -1.69 -19.53
CA ASP A 226 14.48 -1.42 -20.53
C ASP A 226 15.84 -1.33 -19.82
N ILE A 227 16.79 -2.18 -20.23
CA ILE A 227 18.09 -2.31 -19.57
C ILE A 227 19.20 -2.48 -20.59
N GLU A 228 20.38 -1.93 -20.30
CA GLU A 228 21.55 -2.10 -21.12
C GLU A 228 22.22 -3.43 -20.80
N ILE A 229 22.43 -4.29 -21.81
CA ILE A 229 23.03 -5.63 -21.71
C ILE A 229 24.29 -5.69 -22.55
N ASP A 230 25.39 -6.13 -21.94
CA ASP A 230 26.64 -6.40 -22.63
C ASP A 230 26.68 -7.83 -23.25
N GLU A 231 27.70 -8.12 -24.06
CA GLU A 231 27.85 -9.43 -24.72
C GLU A 231 27.97 -10.59 -23.72
N ASN A 232 28.62 -10.36 -22.62
CA ASN A 232 28.80 -11.35 -21.57
C ASN A 232 27.46 -11.62 -20.82
N GLU A 233 26.71 -10.57 -20.53
CA GLU A 233 25.39 -10.67 -19.94
C GLU A 233 24.41 -11.36 -20.87
N LEU A 234 24.45 -11.09 -22.18
CA LEU A 234 23.61 -11.75 -23.18
C LEU A 234 23.79 -13.27 -23.18
N HIS A 235 25.03 -13.72 -23.09
CA HIS A 235 25.32 -15.17 -22.99
C HIS A 235 24.68 -15.76 -21.73
N TRP A 236 24.93 -15.16 -20.58
CA TRP A 236 24.47 -15.71 -19.30
C TRP A 236 22.96 -15.56 -19.06
N ILE A 237 22.33 -14.49 -19.53
CA ILE A 237 20.89 -14.33 -19.36
C ILE A 237 20.13 -15.49 -20.05
N ASN A 238 20.58 -15.92 -21.24
CA ASN A 238 19.95 -17.02 -21.97
C ASN A 238 20.15 -18.38 -21.30
N GLU A 239 21.31 -18.61 -20.66
CA GLU A 239 21.54 -19.80 -19.86
C GLU A 239 20.65 -19.83 -18.62
N TYR A 240 20.52 -18.68 -17.91
CA TYR A 240 19.63 -18.58 -16.76
C TYR A 240 18.14 -18.60 -17.12
N LEU A 241 17.74 -18.13 -18.32
CA LEU A 241 16.36 -18.22 -18.81
C LEU A 241 15.88 -19.67 -18.87
N ARG A 242 16.71 -20.57 -19.41
CA ARG A 242 16.38 -21.99 -19.48
C ARG A 242 16.09 -22.60 -18.11
N ASP A 243 16.94 -22.27 -17.12
CA ASP A 243 16.76 -22.75 -15.73
C ASP A 243 15.56 -22.07 -15.06
N THR A 244 15.36 -20.76 -15.28
CA THR A 244 14.21 -20.02 -14.74
C THR A 244 12.90 -20.57 -15.27
N GLY A 245 12.81 -20.78 -16.58
CA GLY A 245 11.61 -21.36 -17.22
C GLY A 245 11.28 -22.75 -16.70
N LYS A 246 12.30 -23.60 -16.51
CA LYS A 246 12.12 -24.93 -15.93
C LYS A 246 11.60 -24.89 -14.50
N ASN A 247 12.13 -23.99 -13.65
CA ASN A 247 11.78 -23.92 -12.23
C ASN A 247 10.43 -23.20 -11.99
N THR A 248 10.05 -22.25 -12.85
CA THR A 248 8.78 -21.52 -12.74
C THR A 248 7.65 -22.12 -13.55
N GLY A 249 7.96 -23.06 -14.48
CA GLY A 249 6.98 -23.62 -15.41
C GLY A 249 6.54 -22.64 -16.51
N ARG A 250 7.23 -21.51 -16.68
CA ARG A 250 6.87 -20.45 -17.64
C ARG A 250 7.63 -20.64 -18.96
N SER A 251 6.95 -20.32 -20.07
CA SER A 251 7.59 -20.20 -21.38
C SER A 251 8.44 -18.94 -21.44
N TYR A 252 9.49 -18.97 -22.26
CA TYR A 252 10.39 -17.84 -22.45
C TYR A 252 10.87 -17.76 -23.91
N THR A 253 11.34 -16.58 -24.28
CA THR A 253 12.09 -16.32 -25.53
C THR A 253 13.48 -15.84 -25.18
N ASN A 254 14.48 -16.25 -25.96
CA ASN A 254 15.84 -15.78 -25.76
C ASN A 254 15.96 -14.28 -26.01
N VAL A 255 16.85 -13.62 -25.29
CA VAL A 255 17.31 -12.28 -25.63
C VAL A 255 18.29 -12.39 -26.78
N GLU A 256 18.08 -11.60 -27.85
CA GLU A 256 18.84 -11.75 -29.09
C GLU A 256 19.95 -10.70 -29.27
N ASN A 257 19.79 -9.54 -28.63
CA ASN A 257 20.65 -8.38 -28.88
C ASN A 257 21.31 -7.87 -27.61
N THR A 258 22.44 -7.18 -27.78
CA THR A 258 23.10 -6.36 -26.76
C THR A 258 22.67 -4.90 -26.87
N GLY A 259 23.11 -4.06 -25.94
CA GLY A 259 22.71 -2.66 -25.83
C GLY A 259 21.43 -2.49 -25.02
N MET A 260 20.65 -1.46 -25.33
CA MET A 260 19.38 -1.21 -24.67
C MET A 260 18.33 -2.22 -25.13
N VAL A 261 17.91 -3.13 -24.26
CA VAL A 261 17.01 -4.24 -24.56
C VAL A 261 15.79 -4.15 -23.64
N HIS A 262 14.62 -4.42 -24.20
CA HIS A 262 13.39 -4.58 -23.44
C HIS A 262 13.29 -6.00 -22.91
N LEU A 263 13.25 -6.18 -21.58
CA LEU A 263 13.10 -7.47 -20.91
C LEU A 263 11.70 -7.64 -20.37
N ASP A 264 11.08 -8.78 -20.64
CA ASP A 264 9.88 -9.25 -19.93
C ASP A 264 10.22 -9.77 -18.53
N GLY A 265 9.20 -10.21 -17.77
CA GLY A 265 9.38 -10.63 -16.39
C GLY A 265 10.33 -11.80 -16.20
N ILE A 266 10.23 -12.82 -17.07
CA ILE A 266 11.11 -13.99 -16.95
C ILE A 266 12.54 -13.67 -17.36
N GLN A 267 12.73 -12.80 -18.37
CA GLN A 267 14.05 -12.33 -18.78
C GLN A 267 14.71 -11.47 -17.71
N ALA A 268 13.96 -10.54 -17.11
CA ALA A 268 14.45 -9.72 -16.00
C ALA A 268 14.78 -10.57 -14.76
N THR A 269 14.00 -11.60 -14.48
CA THR A 269 14.28 -12.55 -13.38
C THR A 269 15.55 -13.34 -13.65
N ALA A 270 15.74 -13.82 -14.89
CA ALA A 270 16.99 -14.48 -15.29
C ALA A 270 18.19 -13.55 -15.16
N TYR A 271 18.07 -12.29 -15.57
CA TYR A 271 19.10 -11.26 -15.41
C TYR A 271 19.49 -11.03 -13.95
N CYS A 272 18.54 -10.97 -13.04
CA CYS A 272 18.78 -10.87 -11.58
C CYS A 272 19.58 -12.06 -11.00
N ARG A 273 19.59 -13.20 -11.68
CA ARG A 273 20.22 -14.44 -11.22
C ARG A 273 21.65 -14.64 -11.71
N ILE A 274 22.12 -13.85 -12.70
CA ILE A 274 23.44 -13.99 -13.29
C ILE A 274 24.54 -13.86 -12.23
N ARG A 275 25.36 -14.89 -12.08
CA ARG A 275 26.52 -14.94 -11.19
C ARG A 275 27.83 -15.04 -11.95
N TYR A 276 27.82 -15.67 -13.13
CA TYR A 276 29.00 -15.91 -13.96
C TYR A 276 29.23 -14.77 -14.94
N GLY A 277 30.43 -14.64 -15.46
CA GLY A 277 30.72 -13.62 -16.46
C GLY A 277 31.36 -12.33 -15.94
N GLY A 278 32.03 -12.39 -14.78
CA GLY A 278 32.77 -11.26 -14.21
C GLY A 278 31.96 -10.47 -13.17
N GLY A 279 32.41 -10.51 -11.92
CA GLY A 279 31.90 -9.66 -10.85
C GLY A 279 31.17 -10.32 -9.70
N SER A 280 31.10 -11.66 -9.65
CA SER A 280 30.61 -12.41 -8.47
C SER A 280 29.24 -11.94 -7.92
N ASP A 281 29.00 -12.10 -6.65
CA ASP A 281 27.78 -11.67 -5.90
C ASP A 281 27.58 -10.14 -5.93
N PHE A 282 28.61 -9.32 -6.07
CA PHE A 282 28.49 -7.88 -6.19
C PHE A 282 27.66 -7.48 -7.40
N ARG A 283 27.97 -8.03 -8.57
CA ARG A 283 27.23 -7.75 -9.81
C ARG A 283 25.81 -8.29 -9.76
N ARG A 284 25.59 -9.43 -9.10
CA ARG A 284 24.24 -9.96 -8.93
C ARG A 284 23.38 -9.01 -8.09
N THR A 285 23.87 -8.55 -6.95
CA THR A 285 23.12 -7.61 -6.10
C THR A 285 22.90 -6.24 -6.77
N GLU A 286 23.86 -5.80 -7.59
CA GLU A 286 23.71 -4.59 -8.42
C GLU A 286 22.57 -4.77 -9.43
N ARG A 287 22.53 -5.89 -10.17
CA ARG A 287 21.46 -6.20 -11.11
C ARG A 287 20.09 -6.23 -10.43
N GLN A 288 19.99 -6.83 -9.26
CA GLN A 288 18.75 -6.86 -8.47
C GLN A 288 18.26 -5.45 -8.11
N ARG A 289 19.14 -4.57 -7.61
CA ARG A 289 18.78 -3.18 -7.34
C ARG A 289 18.39 -2.41 -8.59
N THR A 290 19.08 -2.63 -9.69
CA THR A 290 18.76 -2.01 -10.99
C THR A 290 17.35 -2.38 -11.44
N VAL A 291 16.99 -3.67 -11.40
CA VAL A 291 15.65 -4.13 -11.75
C VAL A 291 14.60 -3.51 -10.81
N ILE A 292 14.81 -3.50 -9.50
CA ILE A 292 13.90 -2.87 -8.53
C ILE A 292 13.69 -1.39 -8.87
N ASN A 293 14.77 -0.64 -9.09
CA ASN A 293 14.68 0.79 -9.41
C ASN A 293 13.90 1.06 -10.71
N LEU A 294 14.14 0.27 -11.75
CA LEU A 294 13.45 0.39 -13.04
C LEU A 294 11.95 0.06 -12.91
N VAL A 295 11.61 -0.97 -12.14
CA VAL A 295 10.21 -1.31 -11.84
C VAL A 295 9.53 -0.18 -11.09
N VAL A 296 10.15 0.37 -10.05
CA VAL A 296 9.61 1.49 -9.27
C VAL A 296 9.43 2.73 -10.15
N GLU A 297 10.41 3.04 -11.02
CA GLU A 297 10.32 4.17 -11.94
C GLU A 297 9.15 4.00 -12.93
N LYS A 298 9.00 2.81 -13.52
CA LYS A 298 7.87 2.51 -14.41
C LYS A 298 6.54 2.59 -13.67
N ALA A 299 6.44 2.01 -12.47
CA ALA A 299 5.23 2.04 -11.65
C ALA A 299 4.79 3.47 -11.30
N LYS A 300 5.72 4.37 -10.95
CA LYS A 300 5.43 5.79 -10.69
C LYS A 300 4.84 6.53 -11.88
N ASN A 301 5.16 6.10 -13.09
CA ASN A 301 4.71 6.71 -14.34
C ASN A 301 3.48 6.03 -14.95
N MET A 302 2.96 4.97 -14.32
CA MET A 302 1.75 4.27 -14.80
C MET A 302 0.49 5.05 -14.48
N ASP A 303 -0.51 4.91 -15.36
CA ASP A 303 -1.86 5.35 -15.00
C ASP A 303 -2.46 4.46 -13.91
N ILE A 304 -3.36 5.03 -13.11
CA ILE A 304 -3.92 4.38 -11.92
C ILE A 304 -4.65 3.06 -12.24
N THR A 305 -5.22 2.94 -13.44
CA THR A 305 -5.95 1.73 -13.86
C THR A 305 -5.00 0.57 -14.11
N LYS A 306 -3.89 0.85 -14.81
CA LYS A 306 -2.84 -0.13 -15.07
C LYS A 306 -2.11 -0.51 -13.79
N LEU A 307 -1.79 0.47 -12.94
CA LEU A 307 -1.17 0.22 -11.64
C LEU A 307 -2.05 -0.69 -10.78
N ASN A 308 -3.37 -0.46 -10.75
CA ASN A 308 -4.30 -1.32 -10.03
C ASN A 308 -4.35 -2.75 -10.59
N SER A 309 -4.29 -2.91 -11.91
CA SER A 309 -4.21 -4.24 -12.54
C SER A 309 -2.90 -4.95 -12.21
N ALA A 310 -1.79 -4.23 -12.22
CA ALA A 310 -0.47 -4.70 -11.83
C ALA A 310 -0.47 -5.20 -10.37
N ILE A 311 -0.98 -4.39 -9.47
CA ILE A 311 -1.11 -4.74 -8.06
C ILE A 311 -1.91 -6.05 -7.89
N ASN A 312 -3.03 -6.20 -8.60
CA ASN A 312 -3.89 -7.39 -8.51
C ASN A 312 -3.22 -8.68 -8.97
N SER A 313 -2.36 -8.61 -9.99
CA SER A 313 -1.67 -9.81 -10.52
C SER A 313 -0.58 -10.33 -9.58
N VAL A 314 -0.09 -9.48 -8.68
CA VAL A 314 1.07 -9.77 -7.82
C VAL A 314 0.69 -10.16 -6.39
N PHE A 315 -0.45 -9.67 -5.89
CA PHE A 315 -0.80 -9.77 -4.47
C PHE A 315 -0.85 -11.19 -3.88
N GLY A 316 -1.21 -12.21 -4.68
CA GLY A 316 -1.24 -13.60 -4.21
C GLY A 316 0.14 -14.24 -4.04
N ASN A 317 1.21 -13.59 -4.50
CA ASN A 317 2.57 -14.15 -4.57
C ASN A 317 3.58 -13.40 -3.68
N ILE A 318 3.10 -12.52 -2.80
CA ILE A 318 3.92 -11.70 -1.88
C ILE A 318 3.57 -12.05 -0.45
N SER A 319 4.60 -12.27 0.38
CA SER A 319 4.46 -12.35 1.83
C SER A 319 4.96 -11.06 2.46
N THR A 320 4.15 -10.42 3.32
CA THR A 320 4.53 -9.15 3.96
C THR A 320 3.86 -8.96 5.31
N SER A 321 4.54 -8.27 6.22
CA SER A 321 4.00 -7.80 7.49
C SER A 321 3.47 -6.37 7.43
N LEU A 322 3.65 -5.65 6.31
CA LEU A 322 3.20 -4.28 6.18
C LEU A 322 1.68 -4.17 6.33
N ASP A 323 1.23 -3.28 7.20
CA ASP A 323 -0.18 -2.95 7.30
C ASP A 323 -0.63 -1.96 6.21
N VAL A 324 -1.95 -1.84 6.03
CA VAL A 324 -2.56 -0.95 5.02
C VAL A 324 -2.16 0.51 5.26
N GLY A 325 -2.08 0.94 6.52
CA GLY A 325 -1.72 2.31 6.86
C GLY A 325 -0.30 2.65 6.43
N THR A 326 0.65 1.73 6.68
CA THR A 326 2.05 1.88 6.26
C THR A 326 2.22 1.88 4.74
N ILE A 327 1.42 1.09 4.01
CA ILE A 327 1.48 1.05 2.54
C ILE A 327 0.93 2.34 1.90
N LEU A 328 -0.02 3.03 2.55
CA LEU A 328 -0.68 4.23 2.01
C LEU A 328 0.03 5.54 2.39
N ASN A 329 0.99 5.54 3.34
CA ASN A 329 1.77 6.70 3.78
C ASN A 329 3.09 6.86 3.01
#